data_b13f717873a24e62770d6f5bc4d4ff52
#
_entry.id   b13f717873a24e62770d6f5bc4d4ff52
#
_cell.length_a   1.000
_cell.length_b   1.000
_cell.length_c   1.000
_cell.angle_alpha   90.00
_cell.angle_beta   90.00
_cell.angle_gamma   90.00
#
_symmetry.space_group_name_H-M   'P 1'
#
loop_
_entity.id
_entity.type
_entity.pdbx_description
1 polymer ?
#
loop_
_entity_poly.entity_id
_entity_poly.type
_entity_poly.pdbx_seq_one_letter_code
_entity_poly.pdbx_strand_id
1 'polypeptide(L)'
;MLIFFKNIINQFLRNFGFRISKINITDDLVKIYKYKNYEEYKQTQIFYNKKKINHIWADETSLKILSDFINKDFTKDNIKGLCHGSRNGFEQEFFNNNIKNSEVIGTDISETAKNFKNSVIWDFHEINEKWINNFDFIYTNSLDQSYDPKLA
;
A
#
# COMPACT_ATOMS: atom_id res chain seq x y z
N MET A 1 31.40 -18.13 -19.21
CA MET A 1 31.12 -19.39 -18.47
C MET A 1 30.20 -19.16 -17.25
N LEU A 2 30.51 -18.27 -16.31
CA LEU A 2 29.68 -18.03 -15.09
C LEU A 2 28.23 -17.59 -15.36
N ILE A 3 28.00 -16.73 -16.37
CA ILE A 3 26.65 -16.23 -16.70
C ILE A 3 25.75 -17.34 -17.24
N PHE A 4 26.30 -18.26 -18.02
CA PHE A 4 25.58 -19.39 -18.58
C PHE A 4 25.14 -20.36 -17.47
N PHE A 5 25.99 -20.69 -16.53
CA PHE A 5 25.67 -21.51 -15.37
C PHE A 5 24.59 -20.90 -14.48
N LYS A 6 24.69 -19.59 -14.23
CA LYS A 6 23.68 -18.84 -13.47
C LYS A 6 22.29 -18.92 -14.12
N ASN A 7 22.21 -18.84 -15.45
CA ASN A 7 20.95 -18.89 -16.16
C ASN A 7 20.29 -20.28 -16.07
N ILE A 8 21.08 -21.36 -16.19
CA ILE A 8 20.58 -22.74 -16.03
C ILE A 8 20.06 -22.97 -14.62
N ILE A 9 20.84 -22.57 -13.60
CA ILE A 9 20.42 -22.71 -12.20
C ILE A 9 19.14 -21.90 -11.92
N ASN A 10 19.06 -20.67 -12.43
CA ASN A 10 17.86 -19.85 -12.27
C ASN A 10 16.65 -20.43 -12.99
N GLN A 11 16.82 -21.08 -14.13
CA GLN A 11 15.74 -21.75 -14.84
C GLN A 11 15.17 -22.92 -14.01
N PHE A 12 16.04 -23.69 -13.39
CA PHE A 12 15.66 -24.78 -12.47
C PHE A 12 14.97 -24.22 -11.20
N LEU A 13 15.55 -23.22 -10.56
CA LEU A 13 15.05 -22.64 -9.32
C LEU A 13 13.69 -21.93 -9.48
N ARG A 14 13.38 -21.41 -10.68
CA ARG A 14 12.07 -20.80 -10.97
C ARG A 14 10.91 -21.77 -10.78
N ASN A 15 11.10 -23.06 -11.00
CA ASN A 15 10.08 -24.08 -10.78
C ASN A 15 9.70 -24.21 -9.29
N PHE A 16 10.57 -23.74 -8.40
CA PHE A 16 10.38 -23.73 -6.94
C PHE A 16 10.14 -22.31 -6.39
N GLY A 17 9.96 -21.30 -7.26
CA GLY A 17 9.74 -19.91 -6.83
C GLY A 17 11.02 -19.16 -6.42
N PHE A 18 12.22 -19.70 -6.66
CA PHE A 18 13.50 -19.08 -6.29
C PHE A 18 14.25 -18.49 -7.47
N ARG A 19 15.12 -17.50 -7.18
CA ARG A 19 16.02 -16.89 -8.15
C ARG A 19 17.32 -16.47 -7.50
N ILE A 20 18.47 -16.83 -8.07
CA ILE A 20 19.77 -16.29 -7.71
C ILE A 20 20.02 -15.02 -8.52
N SER A 21 20.19 -13.88 -7.85
CA SER A 21 20.60 -12.62 -8.45
C SER A 21 21.97 -12.20 -7.89
N LYS A 22 22.77 -11.50 -8.70
CA LYS A 22 23.98 -10.87 -8.19
C LYS A 22 23.54 -9.70 -7.32
N ILE A 23 23.84 -9.75 -6.05
CA ILE A 23 23.73 -8.58 -5.18
C ILE A 23 24.99 -7.76 -5.47
N ASN A 24 24.85 -6.65 -6.15
CA ASN A 24 25.88 -5.63 -6.11
C ASN A 24 25.78 -5.00 -4.73
N ILE A 25 26.67 -5.42 -3.84
CA ILE A 25 26.88 -4.71 -2.57
C ILE A 25 27.62 -3.42 -2.99
N THR A 26 26.86 -2.41 -3.35
CA THR A 26 27.29 -1.03 -3.26
C THR A 26 27.04 -0.63 -1.81
N ASP A 27 27.84 0.27 -1.26
CA ASP A 27 27.71 0.74 0.14
C ASP A 27 26.34 1.33 0.49
N ASP A 28 25.44 1.48 -0.48
CA ASP A 28 24.03 1.84 -0.32
C ASP A 28 23.22 0.59 0.03
N LEU A 29 23.04 0.35 1.31
CA LEU A 29 22.17 -0.71 1.87
C LEU A 29 20.70 -0.56 1.44
N VAL A 30 20.31 0.61 0.94
CA VAL A 30 18.96 0.93 0.51
C VAL A 30 18.97 1.36 -0.95
N LYS A 31 18.25 0.62 -1.81
CA LYS A 31 18.05 1.01 -3.21
C LYS A 31 16.88 1.98 -3.30
N ILE A 32 17.16 3.26 -3.30
CA ILE A 32 16.14 4.31 -3.52
C ILE A 32 15.78 4.35 -5.01
N TYR A 33 14.50 4.16 -5.31
CA TYR A 33 13.99 4.35 -6.66
C TYR A 33 13.85 5.86 -6.92
N LYS A 34 14.58 6.39 -7.91
CA LYS A 34 14.51 7.81 -8.27
C LYS A 34 13.65 7.99 -9.52
N TYR A 35 12.55 8.69 -9.38
CA TYR A 35 11.72 9.15 -10.50
C TYR A 35 12.27 10.45 -11.05
N LYS A 36 12.13 10.69 -12.35
CA LYS A 36 12.57 11.95 -12.99
C LYS A 36 11.73 13.15 -12.52
N ASN A 37 10.46 12.90 -12.29
CA ASN A 37 9.49 13.88 -11.82
C ASN A 37 8.27 13.18 -11.22
N TYR A 38 7.35 13.98 -10.68
CA TYR A 38 6.12 13.50 -10.07
C TYR A 38 5.20 12.75 -11.04
N GLU A 39 5.11 13.19 -12.31
CA GLU A 39 4.27 12.53 -13.30
C GLU A 39 4.77 11.11 -13.62
N GLU A 40 6.07 10.90 -13.74
CA GLU A 40 6.64 9.55 -13.89
C GLU A 40 6.31 8.65 -12.69
N TYR A 41 6.41 9.19 -11.47
CA TYR A 41 5.98 8.50 -10.26
C TYR A 41 4.51 8.09 -10.36
N LYS A 42 3.61 9.05 -10.62
CA LYS A 42 2.17 8.84 -10.71
C LYS A 42 1.81 7.75 -11.73
N GLN A 43 2.34 7.83 -12.93
CA GLN A 43 2.11 6.84 -13.99
C GLN A 43 2.64 5.46 -13.60
N THR A 44 3.77 5.41 -12.93
CA THR A 44 4.35 4.16 -12.43
C THR A 44 3.46 3.52 -11.37
N GLN A 45 2.95 4.28 -10.42
CA GLN A 45 2.03 3.79 -9.39
C GLN A 45 0.73 3.27 -10.02
N ILE A 46 0.12 4.03 -10.94
CA ILE A 46 -1.10 3.61 -11.65
C ILE A 46 -0.88 2.30 -12.41
N PHE A 47 0.24 2.18 -13.11
CA PHE A 47 0.58 0.96 -13.85
C PHE A 47 0.71 -0.26 -12.93
N TYR A 48 1.48 -0.14 -11.84
CA TYR A 48 1.68 -1.26 -10.93
C TYR A 48 0.45 -1.58 -10.10
N ASN A 49 -0.39 -0.62 -9.75
CA ASN A 49 -1.66 -0.85 -9.08
C ASN A 49 -2.60 -1.70 -9.94
N LYS A 50 -2.73 -1.38 -11.23
CA LYS A 50 -3.48 -2.22 -12.20
C LYS A 50 -2.93 -3.63 -12.29
N LYS A 51 -1.61 -3.77 -12.40
CA LYS A 51 -0.94 -5.07 -12.56
C LYS A 51 -1.06 -5.95 -11.31
N LYS A 52 -1.09 -5.34 -10.13
CA LYS A 52 -1.09 -6.04 -8.84
C LYS A 52 -2.44 -5.94 -8.13
N ILE A 53 -3.53 -5.68 -8.86
CA ILE A 53 -4.84 -5.38 -8.27
C ILE A 53 -5.35 -6.46 -7.31
N ASN A 54 -5.05 -7.72 -7.58
CA ASN A 54 -5.47 -8.86 -6.77
C ASN A 54 -4.47 -9.22 -5.66
N HIS A 55 -3.38 -8.47 -5.53
CA HIS A 55 -2.37 -8.78 -4.52
C HIS A 55 -2.67 -8.04 -3.22
N ILE A 56 -2.76 -8.76 -2.12
CA ILE A 56 -2.94 -8.22 -0.77
C ILE A 56 -1.56 -8.18 -0.10
N TRP A 57 -1.15 -6.99 0.34
CA TRP A 57 0.10 -6.77 1.06
C TRP A 57 -0.09 -6.66 2.57
N ALA A 58 -1.30 -6.25 2.96
CA ALA A 58 -1.62 -6.07 4.36
C ALA A 58 -1.67 -7.42 5.07
N ASP A 59 -1.01 -7.51 6.22
CA ASP A 59 -1.07 -8.67 7.09
C ASP A 59 -2.33 -8.62 7.96
N GLU A 60 -3.22 -9.59 7.79
CA GLU A 60 -4.48 -9.67 8.53
C GLU A 60 -4.29 -9.70 10.05
N THR A 61 -3.23 -10.33 10.54
CA THR A 61 -2.93 -10.39 11.97
C THR A 61 -2.65 -9.00 12.51
N SER A 62 -1.84 -8.23 11.79
CA SER A 62 -1.54 -6.83 12.14
C SER A 62 -2.79 -5.95 12.10
N LEU A 63 -3.61 -6.08 11.06
CA LEU A 63 -4.88 -5.35 10.96
C LEU A 63 -5.85 -5.72 12.08
N LYS A 64 -5.90 -6.99 12.49
CA LYS A 64 -6.72 -7.45 13.62
C LYS A 64 -6.28 -6.84 14.94
N ILE A 65 -4.97 -6.83 15.21
CA ILE A 65 -4.40 -6.20 16.41
C ILE A 65 -4.75 -4.72 16.46
N LEU A 66 -4.60 -4.00 15.34
CA LEU A 66 -4.97 -2.59 15.24
C LEU A 66 -6.48 -2.37 15.45
N SER A 67 -7.33 -3.22 14.87
CA SER A 67 -8.78 -3.15 15.07
C SER A 67 -9.18 -3.36 16.53
N ASP A 68 -8.56 -4.32 17.20
CA ASP A 68 -8.82 -4.59 18.62
C ASP A 68 -8.35 -3.44 19.51
N PHE A 69 -7.21 -2.82 19.19
CA PHE A 69 -6.72 -1.62 19.87
C PHE A 69 -7.69 -0.45 19.71
N ILE A 70 -8.14 -0.18 18.46
CA ILE A 70 -9.10 0.89 18.18
C ILE A 70 -10.42 0.64 18.91
N ASN A 71 -10.95 -0.59 18.89
CA ASN A 71 -12.19 -0.93 19.61
C ASN A 71 -12.09 -0.75 21.11
N LYS A 72 -10.89 -0.90 21.70
CA LYS A 72 -10.64 -0.72 23.11
C LYS A 72 -10.53 0.75 23.51
N ASP A 73 -9.80 1.53 22.70
CA ASP A 73 -9.43 2.90 23.07
C ASP A 73 -10.47 3.95 22.64
N PHE A 74 -11.22 3.66 21.58
CA PHE A 74 -12.26 4.57 21.10
C PHE A 74 -13.63 4.13 21.57
N THR A 75 -14.28 4.96 22.41
CA THR A 75 -15.60 4.68 23.02
C THR A 75 -16.76 5.37 22.30
N LYS A 76 -16.51 6.09 21.22
CA LYS A 76 -17.54 6.83 20.49
C LYS A 76 -18.34 5.95 19.54
N ASP A 77 -19.56 6.38 19.23
CA ASP A 77 -20.53 5.62 18.42
C ASP A 77 -20.23 5.58 16.91
N ASN A 78 -19.36 6.44 16.40
CA ASN A 78 -19.00 6.47 15.00
C ASN A 78 -17.49 6.73 14.85
N ILE A 79 -16.74 5.70 14.54
CA ILE A 79 -15.29 5.77 14.34
C ILE A 79 -15.01 5.95 12.87
N LYS A 80 -14.36 7.05 12.51
CA LYS A 80 -13.98 7.35 11.13
C LYS A 80 -12.53 7.05 10.88
N GLY A 81 -12.27 6.24 9.85
CA GLY A 81 -10.92 5.86 9.43
C GLY A 81 -10.62 6.20 7.98
N LEU A 82 -9.34 6.41 7.70
CA LEU A 82 -8.82 6.66 6.36
C LEU A 82 -7.65 5.72 6.08
N CYS A 83 -7.75 4.94 4.98
CA CYS A 83 -6.67 4.06 4.50
C CYS A 83 -6.06 4.65 3.23
N HIS A 84 -4.83 5.16 3.30
CA HIS A 84 -4.13 5.69 2.13
C HIS A 84 -3.40 4.59 1.35
N GLY A 85 -3.51 4.63 -0.01
CA GLY A 85 -2.84 3.68 -0.89
C GLY A 85 -3.43 2.27 -0.84
N SER A 86 -4.72 2.14 -0.57
CA SER A 86 -5.40 0.85 -0.30
C SER A 86 -5.65 -0.01 -1.56
N ARG A 87 -5.23 0.43 -2.73
CA ARG A 87 -5.31 -0.24 -4.04
C ARG A 87 -6.60 -1.00 -4.35
N ASN A 88 -6.86 -2.12 -3.67
CA ASN A 88 -7.99 -3.02 -3.91
C ASN A 88 -9.04 -2.99 -2.79
N GLY A 89 -8.93 -2.03 -1.89
CA GLY A 89 -9.93 -1.80 -0.85
C GLY A 89 -9.91 -2.79 0.32
N PHE A 90 -8.91 -3.67 0.38
CA PHE A 90 -8.85 -4.71 1.41
C PHE A 90 -8.77 -4.14 2.83
N GLU A 91 -7.91 -3.14 3.04
CA GLU A 91 -7.66 -2.57 4.36
C GLU A 91 -8.90 -1.89 4.94
N GLN A 92 -9.57 -1.01 4.17
CA GLN A 92 -10.77 -0.34 4.66
C GLN A 92 -11.95 -1.32 4.85
N GLU A 93 -12.06 -2.33 4.00
CA GLU A 93 -13.06 -3.39 4.18
C GLU A 93 -12.79 -4.20 5.45
N PHE A 94 -11.54 -4.56 5.69
CA PHE A 94 -11.14 -5.27 6.91
C PHE A 94 -11.47 -4.46 8.17
N PHE A 95 -11.12 -3.18 8.21
CA PHE A 95 -11.42 -2.31 9.35
C PHE A 95 -12.93 -2.13 9.54
N ASN A 96 -13.69 -1.90 8.48
CA ASN A 96 -15.15 -1.78 8.56
C ASN A 96 -15.83 -3.06 9.10
N ASN A 97 -15.25 -4.23 8.86
CA ASN A 97 -15.77 -5.50 9.36
C ASN A 97 -15.32 -5.82 10.80
N ASN A 98 -14.23 -5.23 11.29
CA ASN A 98 -13.62 -5.58 12.56
C ASN A 98 -13.68 -4.46 13.61
N ILE A 99 -13.93 -3.21 13.23
CA ILE A 99 -14.13 -2.09 14.15
C ILE A 99 -15.63 -1.82 14.29
N LYS A 100 -16.09 -1.77 15.52
CA LYS A 100 -17.51 -1.53 15.83
C LYS A 100 -17.92 -0.10 15.42
N ASN A 101 -19.07 0.02 14.77
CA ASN A 101 -19.64 1.30 14.38
C ASN A 101 -18.65 2.21 13.65
N SER A 102 -17.92 1.66 12.68
CA SER A 102 -16.91 2.40 11.93
C SER A 102 -17.37 2.76 10.52
N GLU A 103 -16.83 3.86 10.03
CA GLU A 103 -16.89 4.32 8.64
C GLU A 103 -15.45 4.53 8.16
N VAL A 104 -14.88 3.54 7.48
CA VAL A 104 -13.52 3.58 6.97
C VAL A 104 -13.54 3.66 5.46
N ILE A 105 -12.89 4.68 4.91
CA ILE A 105 -12.70 4.86 3.47
C ILE A 105 -11.25 4.60 3.09
N GLY A 106 -11.05 4.16 1.84
CA GLY A 106 -9.73 3.97 1.26
C GLY A 106 -9.45 4.96 0.14
N THR A 107 -8.19 5.30 -0.08
CA THR A 107 -7.78 6.08 -1.23
C THR A 107 -6.74 5.35 -2.06
N ASP A 108 -6.77 5.61 -3.36
CA ASP A 108 -5.71 5.19 -4.27
C ASP A 108 -5.59 6.18 -5.43
N ILE A 109 -4.37 6.39 -5.91
CA ILE A 109 -4.08 7.29 -7.04
C ILE A 109 -4.61 6.76 -8.38
N SER A 110 -4.88 5.45 -8.45
CA SER A 110 -5.37 4.80 -9.66
C SER A 110 -6.90 4.85 -9.76
N GLU A 111 -7.40 5.04 -10.98
CA GLU A 111 -8.84 4.95 -11.27
C GLU A 111 -9.47 3.59 -10.92
N THR A 112 -8.66 2.55 -10.74
CA THR A 112 -9.13 1.23 -10.29
C THR A 112 -9.82 1.28 -8.93
N ALA A 113 -9.54 2.31 -8.10
CA ALA A 113 -10.23 2.54 -6.83
C ALA A 113 -11.76 2.56 -6.97
N LYS A 114 -12.29 3.07 -8.09
CA LYS A 114 -13.75 3.11 -8.37
C LYS A 114 -14.43 1.74 -8.31
N ASN A 115 -13.66 0.66 -8.48
CA ASN A 115 -14.19 -0.70 -8.50
C ASN A 115 -14.39 -1.31 -7.11
N PHE A 116 -13.96 -0.60 -6.07
CA PHE A 116 -13.98 -1.11 -4.71
C PHE A 116 -14.85 -0.25 -3.80
N LYS A 117 -15.56 -0.92 -2.90
CA LYS A 117 -16.46 -0.26 -1.95
C LYS A 117 -15.67 0.66 -1.01
N ASN A 118 -16.26 1.80 -0.68
CA ASN A 118 -15.66 2.79 0.22
C ASN A 118 -14.27 3.27 -0.25
N SER A 119 -14.02 3.29 -1.56
CA SER A 119 -12.78 3.77 -2.14
C SER A 119 -12.97 5.07 -2.90
N VAL A 120 -12.00 5.96 -2.80
CA VAL A 120 -11.95 7.25 -3.47
C VAL A 120 -10.66 7.35 -4.27
N ILE A 121 -10.73 7.88 -5.50
CA ILE A 121 -9.51 8.22 -6.23
C ILE A 121 -8.95 9.48 -5.56
N TRP A 122 -7.82 9.35 -4.94
CA TRP A 122 -7.12 10.45 -4.30
C TRP A 122 -5.63 10.16 -4.19
N ASP A 123 -4.85 11.17 -4.50
CA ASP A 123 -3.42 11.14 -4.30
C ASP A 123 -3.11 11.66 -2.90
N PHE A 124 -2.51 10.84 -2.06
CA PHE A 124 -2.24 11.20 -0.66
C PHE A 124 -1.16 12.28 -0.47
N HIS A 125 -0.50 12.71 -1.55
CA HIS A 125 0.35 13.92 -1.54
C HIS A 125 -0.46 15.21 -1.69
N GLU A 126 -1.77 15.10 -1.98
CA GLU A 126 -2.65 16.25 -2.14
C GLU A 126 -3.51 16.44 -0.89
N ILE A 127 -3.57 17.67 -0.38
CA ILE A 127 -4.41 18.00 0.77
C ILE A 127 -5.88 18.04 0.35
N ASN A 128 -6.73 17.32 1.07
CA ASN A 128 -8.17 17.47 0.98
C ASN A 128 -8.68 18.25 2.20
N GLU A 129 -9.05 19.50 2.01
CA GLU A 129 -9.52 20.37 3.09
C GLU A 129 -10.72 19.81 3.85
N LYS A 130 -11.59 19.04 3.18
CA LYS A 130 -12.77 18.40 3.82
C LYS A 130 -12.39 17.27 4.76
N TRP A 131 -11.15 16.78 4.69
CA TRP A 131 -10.68 15.67 5.50
C TRP A 131 -9.87 16.11 6.73
N ILE A 132 -9.51 17.40 6.81
CA ILE A 132 -8.78 17.95 7.95
C ILE A 132 -9.61 17.76 9.23
N ASN A 133 -9.02 17.10 10.23
CA ASN A 133 -9.66 16.80 11.52
C ASN A 133 -10.96 15.97 11.42
N ASN A 134 -11.17 15.22 10.33
CA ASN A 134 -12.39 14.47 10.11
C ASN A 134 -12.27 12.96 10.37
N PHE A 135 -11.06 12.47 10.62
CA PHE A 135 -10.79 11.05 10.90
C PHE A 135 -10.21 10.85 12.29
N ASP A 136 -10.51 9.71 12.89
CA ASP A 136 -10.01 9.30 14.19
C ASP A 136 -8.70 8.55 14.09
N PHE A 137 -8.52 7.84 12.97
CA PHE A 137 -7.26 7.18 12.66
C PHE A 137 -6.98 7.25 11.16
N ILE A 138 -5.70 7.20 10.83
CA ILE A 138 -5.20 7.04 9.46
C ILE A 138 -4.31 5.80 9.44
N TYR A 139 -4.52 4.97 8.43
CA TYR A 139 -3.70 3.80 8.16
C TYR A 139 -3.07 3.91 6.76
N THR A 140 -1.83 3.53 6.63
CA THR A 140 -1.18 3.35 5.33
C THR A 140 -0.15 2.23 5.38
N ASN A 141 -0.13 1.42 4.33
CA ASN A 141 0.89 0.40 4.06
C ASN A 141 1.69 0.75 2.79
N SER A 142 1.69 2.02 2.42
CA SER A 142 2.27 2.51 1.15
C SER A 142 3.16 3.73 1.31
N LEU A 143 3.45 4.16 2.55
CA LEU A 143 4.24 5.35 2.81
C LEU A 143 5.68 5.23 2.29
N ASP A 144 6.24 4.02 2.33
CA ASP A 144 7.56 3.70 1.79
C ASP A 144 7.65 3.84 0.26
N GLN A 145 6.51 3.88 -0.41
CA GLN A 145 6.39 4.04 -1.86
C GLN A 145 5.96 5.45 -2.28
N SER A 146 5.82 6.37 -1.33
CA SER A 146 5.49 7.76 -1.63
C SER A 146 6.61 8.46 -2.40
N TYR A 147 6.24 9.45 -3.22
CA TYR A 147 7.21 10.30 -3.93
C TYR A 147 8.00 11.16 -2.95
N ASP A 148 7.29 11.77 -2.02
CA ASP A 148 7.85 12.53 -0.91
C ASP A 148 7.08 12.20 0.39
N PRO A 149 7.69 11.41 1.31
CA PRO A 149 7.05 11.03 2.57
C PRO A 149 6.71 12.19 3.51
N LYS A 150 7.23 13.39 3.23
CA LYS A 150 6.94 14.58 4.02
C LYS A 150 5.66 15.30 3.56
N LEU A 151 5.22 15.00 2.34
CA LEU A 151 3.99 15.55 1.76
C LEU A 151 2.81 14.58 1.86
N ALA A 152 3.10 13.32 2.15
CA ALA A 152 2.11 12.24 2.25
C ALA A 152 1.41 12.19 3.60
#